data_c21c4ea1082e0345cabf978e780e249d
#
_entry.id   c21c4ea1082e0345cabf978e780e249d
#
_cell.length_a   1.000
_cell.length_b   1.000
_cell.length_c   1.000
_cell.angle_alpha   90.00
_cell.angle_beta   90.00
_cell.angle_gamma   90.00
#
_symmetry.space_group_name_H-M   'P 1'
#
loop_
_entity.id
_entity.type
_entity.pdbx_description
1 polymer ?
#
loop_
_entity_poly.entity_id
_entity_poly.type
_entity_poly.pdbx_seq_one_letter_code
_entity_poly.pdbx_strand_id
1 'polypeptide(L)'
;LVLGWQEDTVKCRFGIKEIVQDDAGQWYLNNKRIFVRGMRYISRRWMSEAGEEMWKPDFEKMIRMNINSIRIGSHMEKDGLYSLCDELGLLMWQVFPLHYCVSDDDDMISRASDMIRDMGMMLTNHACMGMWSVYKEPEIYQLPDKPNNYFRLCHVLKETLKTVDPVRWVHLGDYREGVMNIMIGCCSDGDTDVDDLIIPPNIVEFGSQSIPCLETLRTFIPEDKLWPPHWDTWEYWGLFYSNTFEFAKVELGNSLEEFIENTQEYEAVSVKEQIEFLRMKKYDPVSSMYLYYWSDACPMIGSGLLDYYRRPYKVYDYMQKVYTPVLVCAQPCIHPYKLGREKIFHVGMSYTARVWAINDNYESISDVLLQWKVTDCETDEILCRNSFRLELLADSAEIPDHIVLPLGEELSGHRCRVDMKISSGNEVLSENDSYFRVEP
;
A
#
# COMPACT_ATOMS: atom_id res chain seq x y z
N LEU A 1 7.10 -24.31 -24.11
CA LEU A 1 7.71 -24.56 -25.42
C LEU A 1 8.97 -25.42 -25.26
N VAL A 2 9.10 -26.45 -26.04
CA VAL A 2 10.31 -27.27 -26.11
C VAL A 2 10.86 -27.17 -27.54
N LEU A 3 12.06 -26.69 -27.67
CA LEU A 3 12.77 -26.62 -28.95
C LEU A 3 13.93 -27.62 -28.89
N GLY A 4 14.05 -28.47 -29.90
CA GLY A 4 15.12 -29.46 -29.99
C GLY A 4 15.82 -29.35 -31.33
N TRP A 5 17.16 -29.46 -31.30
CA TRP A 5 18.00 -29.55 -32.49
C TRP A 5 19.07 -30.61 -32.26
N GLN A 6 19.00 -31.70 -33.00
CA GLN A 6 19.87 -32.85 -32.83
C GLN A 6 19.87 -33.37 -31.37
N GLU A 7 20.94 -33.21 -30.60
CA GLU A 7 21.09 -33.65 -29.21
C GLU A 7 20.80 -32.53 -28.21
N ASP A 8 20.52 -31.28 -28.66
CA ASP A 8 20.27 -30.13 -27.78
C ASP A 8 18.80 -29.83 -27.67
N THR A 9 18.35 -29.54 -26.46
CA THR A 9 16.94 -29.24 -26.15
C THR A 9 16.82 -28.06 -25.19
N VAL A 10 16.16 -27.00 -25.58
CA VAL A 10 15.83 -25.85 -24.73
C VAL A 10 14.37 -25.91 -24.35
N LYS A 11 14.09 -25.82 -23.05
CA LYS A 11 12.75 -25.71 -22.48
C LYS A 11 12.53 -24.27 -22.02
N CYS A 12 11.47 -23.65 -22.50
CA CYS A 12 11.06 -22.32 -22.08
C CYS A 12 9.62 -22.36 -21.58
N ARG A 13 9.36 -21.80 -20.39
CA ARG A 13 8.00 -21.50 -19.94
C ARG A 13 7.58 -20.15 -20.51
N PHE A 14 6.30 -20.01 -20.78
CA PHE A 14 5.68 -18.75 -21.15
C PHE A 14 4.23 -18.74 -20.67
N GLY A 15 3.68 -17.54 -20.43
CA GLY A 15 2.28 -17.36 -20.10
C GLY A 15 1.54 -16.63 -21.21
N ILE A 16 0.25 -16.91 -21.34
CA ILE A 16 -0.65 -16.18 -22.25
C ILE A 16 -1.58 -15.36 -21.36
N LYS A 17 -1.41 -14.04 -21.41
CA LYS A 17 -2.29 -13.10 -20.73
C LYS A 17 -2.33 -11.77 -21.48
N GLU A 18 -3.42 -11.07 -21.29
CA GLU A 18 -3.56 -9.67 -21.69
C GLU A 18 -3.79 -8.84 -20.42
N ILE A 19 -3.08 -7.73 -20.30
CA ILE A 19 -3.34 -6.72 -19.29
C ILE A 19 -3.36 -5.35 -19.96
N VAL A 20 -4.46 -4.64 -19.77
CA VAL A 20 -4.68 -3.33 -20.36
C VAL A 20 -5.23 -2.36 -19.32
N GLN A 21 -5.00 -1.08 -19.54
CA GLN A 21 -5.64 0.00 -18.80
C GLN A 21 -6.52 0.79 -19.79
N ASP A 22 -7.74 1.08 -19.37
CA ASP A 22 -8.63 1.92 -20.17
C ASP A 22 -8.36 3.42 -19.96
N ASP A 23 -9.08 4.27 -20.69
CA ASP A 23 -8.93 5.73 -20.62
C ASP A 23 -9.35 6.31 -19.25
N ALA A 24 -10.12 5.56 -18.44
CA ALA A 24 -10.48 5.92 -17.06
C ALA A 24 -9.42 5.47 -16.05
N GLY A 25 -8.37 4.80 -16.49
CA GLY A 25 -7.29 4.28 -15.65
C GLY A 25 -7.63 2.96 -14.96
N GLN A 26 -8.67 2.25 -15.40
CA GLN A 26 -9.08 0.96 -14.82
C GLN A 26 -8.33 -0.19 -15.47
N TRP A 27 -7.92 -1.17 -14.66
CA TRP A 27 -7.15 -2.31 -15.12
C TRP A 27 -8.03 -3.50 -15.48
N TYR A 28 -7.69 -4.15 -16.59
CA TYR A 28 -8.33 -5.38 -17.06
C TYR A 28 -7.28 -6.46 -17.29
N LEU A 29 -7.49 -7.62 -16.69
CA LEU A 29 -6.71 -8.85 -16.89
C LEU A 29 -7.57 -9.86 -17.64
N ASN A 30 -7.15 -10.26 -18.84
CA ASN A 30 -7.91 -11.19 -19.70
C ASN A 30 -9.39 -10.77 -19.85
N ASN A 31 -9.61 -9.50 -20.18
CA ASN A 31 -10.92 -8.85 -20.33
C ASN A 31 -11.80 -8.80 -19.07
N LYS A 32 -11.27 -9.12 -17.88
CA LYS A 32 -11.96 -8.92 -16.61
C LYS A 32 -11.33 -7.77 -15.85
N ARG A 33 -12.16 -6.83 -15.41
CA ARG A 33 -11.70 -5.71 -14.58
C ARG A 33 -11.14 -6.23 -13.27
N ILE A 34 -10.02 -5.69 -12.84
CA ILE A 34 -9.39 -6.07 -11.58
C ILE A 34 -9.09 -4.83 -10.72
N PHE A 35 -9.31 -4.95 -9.42
CA PHE A 35 -8.76 -4.01 -8.45
C PHE A 35 -7.38 -4.50 -8.00
N VAL A 36 -6.34 -3.69 -8.24
CA VAL A 36 -4.97 -4.08 -7.94
C VAL A 36 -4.64 -3.75 -6.48
N ARG A 37 -4.52 -4.80 -5.66
CA ARG A 37 -4.01 -4.74 -4.28
C ARG A 37 -2.53 -5.07 -4.30
N GLY A 38 -1.73 -4.05 -4.46
CA GLY A 38 -0.31 -4.16 -4.68
C GLY A 38 0.53 -4.00 -3.41
N MET A 39 1.77 -4.45 -3.52
CA MET A 39 2.80 -4.29 -2.50
C MET A 39 4.11 -3.91 -3.17
N ARG A 40 4.79 -2.88 -2.65
CA ARG A 40 6.16 -2.65 -3.05
C ARG A 40 7.07 -3.67 -2.38
N TYR A 41 8.00 -4.23 -3.16
CA TYR A 41 8.93 -5.22 -2.67
C TYR A 41 10.37 -4.80 -2.94
N ILE A 42 11.20 -4.92 -1.92
CA ILE A 42 12.65 -4.75 -1.97
C ILE A 42 13.22 -5.97 -1.25
N SER A 43 13.92 -6.84 -1.98
CA SER A 43 14.45 -8.09 -1.40
C SER A 43 15.43 -7.84 -0.26
N ARG A 44 16.55 -7.26 -0.61
CA ARG A 44 17.67 -6.93 0.28
C ARG A 44 18.45 -5.76 -0.29
N ARG A 45 19.04 -4.97 0.57
CA ARG A 45 20.00 -3.92 0.17
C ARG A 45 21.21 -4.53 -0.53
N TRP A 46 21.68 -5.69 -0.05
CA TRP A 46 22.71 -6.49 -0.68
C TRP A 46 22.05 -7.62 -1.47
N MET A 47 21.99 -7.47 -2.77
CA MET A 47 21.31 -8.44 -3.64
C MET A 47 21.95 -9.84 -3.61
N SER A 48 23.22 -9.97 -3.18
CA SER A 48 23.85 -11.28 -2.96
C SER A 48 23.13 -12.13 -1.91
N GLU A 49 22.47 -11.50 -0.93
CA GLU A 49 21.72 -12.17 0.14
C GLU A 49 20.28 -12.54 -0.27
N ALA A 50 19.81 -12.02 -1.41
CA ALA A 50 18.48 -12.30 -1.91
C ALA A 50 18.45 -13.64 -2.68
N GLY A 51 17.44 -14.46 -2.43
CA GLY A 51 17.28 -15.76 -3.07
C GLY A 51 15.93 -16.40 -2.75
N GLU A 52 15.68 -17.57 -3.35
CA GLU A 52 14.39 -18.28 -3.27
C GLU A 52 14.00 -18.61 -1.83
N GLU A 53 14.96 -18.95 -0.98
CA GLU A 53 14.71 -19.26 0.45
C GLU A 53 14.05 -18.10 1.20
N MET A 54 14.30 -16.86 0.76
CA MET A 54 13.68 -15.67 1.32
C MET A 54 12.38 -15.30 0.58
N TRP A 55 12.42 -15.31 -0.77
CA TRP A 55 11.27 -14.84 -1.57
C TRP A 55 10.05 -15.71 -1.41
N LYS A 56 10.23 -17.04 -1.42
CA LYS A 56 9.11 -17.97 -1.36
C LYS A 56 8.25 -17.82 -0.11
N PRO A 57 8.79 -17.80 1.12
CA PRO A 57 8.01 -17.52 2.31
C PRO A 57 7.35 -16.12 2.32
N ASP A 58 8.04 -15.10 1.80
CA ASP A 58 7.49 -13.75 1.70
C ASP A 58 6.27 -13.74 0.77
N PHE A 59 6.38 -14.32 -0.41
CA PHE A 59 5.30 -14.32 -1.42
C PHE A 59 4.14 -15.22 -1.03
N GLU A 60 4.39 -16.33 -0.36
CA GLU A 60 3.32 -17.15 0.22
C GLU A 60 2.49 -16.38 1.26
N LYS A 61 3.13 -15.55 2.10
CA LYS A 61 2.43 -14.66 3.04
C LYS A 61 1.66 -13.57 2.30
N MET A 62 2.24 -12.95 1.26
CA MET A 62 1.57 -11.95 0.43
C MET A 62 0.31 -12.49 -0.23
N ILE A 63 0.36 -13.70 -0.78
CA ILE A 63 -0.79 -14.36 -1.41
C ILE A 63 -1.89 -14.62 -0.36
N ARG A 64 -1.51 -15.12 0.82
CA ARG A 64 -2.47 -15.31 1.93
C ARG A 64 -3.09 -13.98 2.40
N MET A 65 -2.38 -12.86 2.23
CA MET A 65 -2.87 -11.51 2.49
C MET A 65 -3.68 -10.93 1.30
N ASN A 66 -3.90 -11.72 0.24
CA ASN A 66 -4.62 -11.32 -0.99
C ASN A 66 -3.94 -10.20 -1.80
N ILE A 67 -2.64 -10.07 -1.68
CA ILE A 67 -1.85 -9.22 -2.58
C ILE A 67 -1.81 -9.90 -3.94
N ASN A 68 -2.16 -9.17 -5.00
CA ASN A 68 -2.22 -9.69 -6.37
C ASN A 68 -1.21 -9.05 -7.32
N SER A 69 -0.44 -8.08 -6.83
CA SER A 69 0.60 -7.40 -7.62
C SER A 69 1.79 -6.98 -6.77
N ILE A 70 2.98 -7.03 -7.37
CA ILE A 70 4.24 -6.57 -6.78
C ILE A 70 4.78 -5.42 -7.60
N ARG A 71 5.24 -4.35 -6.93
CA ARG A 71 5.98 -3.26 -7.59
C ARG A 71 7.45 -3.32 -7.19
N ILE A 72 8.34 -3.50 -8.16
CA ILE A 72 9.78 -3.38 -7.98
C ILE A 72 10.19 -2.00 -8.47
N GLY A 73 10.67 -1.19 -7.54
CA GLY A 73 10.98 0.21 -7.82
C GLY A 73 12.44 0.55 -7.66
N SER A 74 12.99 1.24 -8.68
CA SER A 74 14.34 1.78 -8.78
C SER A 74 15.48 0.74 -8.74
N HIS A 75 15.19 -0.53 -8.97
CA HIS A 75 16.18 -1.60 -9.14
C HIS A 75 15.60 -2.77 -9.94
N MET A 76 16.46 -3.69 -10.34
CA MET A 76 16.06 -4.98 -10.87
C MET A 76 16.39 -6.07 -9.85
N GLU A 77 15.55 -7.08 -9.78
CA GLU A 77 15.80 -8.29 -9.00
C GLU A 77 16.47 -9.36 -9.83
N LYS A 78 16.91 -10.44 -9.20
CA LYS A 78 17.40 -11.63 -9.91
C LYS A 78 16.25 -12.32 -10.65
N ASP A 79 16.54 -12.94 -11.77
CA ASP A 79 15.58 -13.66 -12.64
C ASP A 79 14.67 -14.64 -11.88
N GLY A 80 15.20 -15.32 -10.87
CA GLY A 80 14.43 -16.25 -10.03
C GLY A 80 13.22 -15.64 -9.33
N LEU A 81 13.26 -14.34 -9.00
CA LEU A 81 12.12 -13.65 -8.40
C LEU A 81 10.96 -13.51 -9.41
N TYR A 82 11.27 -13.09 -10.63
CA TYR A 82 10.25 -12.97 -11.70
C TYR A 82 9.68 -14.34 -12.06
N SER A 83 10.53 -15.37 -12.12
CA SER A 83 10.09 -16.77 -12.33
C SER A 83 9.15 -17.26 -11.22
N LEU A 84 9.41 -16.90 -9.98
CA LEU A 84 8.52 -17.21 -8.85
C LEU A 84 7.18 -16.45 -8.96
N CYS A 85 7.19 -15.18 -9.36
CA CYS A 85 5.97 -14.43 -9.63
C CYS A 85 5.15 -15.03 -10.77
N ASP A 86 5.81 -15.54 -11.83
CA ASP A 86 5.14 -16.27 -12.92
C ASP A 86 4.40 -17.50 -12.40
N GLU A 87 5.04 -18.29 -11.54
CA GLU A 87 4.46 -19.50 -10.95
C GLU A 87 3.28 -19.21 -10.01
N LEU A 88 3.39 -18.14 -9.24
CA LEU A 88 2.40 -17.75 -8.23
C LEU A 88 1.25 -16.91 -8.79
N GLY A 89 1.34 -16.44 -10.04
CA GLY A 89 0.30 -15.62 -10.67
C GLY A 89 0.24 -14.18 -10.15
N LEU A 90 1.35 -13.65 -9.60
CA LEU A 90 1.45 -12.27 -9.17
C LEU A 90 1.74 -11.34 -10.36
N LEU A 91 0.99 -10.25 -10.49
CA LEU A 91 1.33 -9.22 -11.47
C LEU A 91 2.56 -8.44 -11.04
N MET A 92 3.39 -8.03 -12.01
CA MET A 92 4.60 -7.26 -11.76
C MET A 92 4.51 -5.87 -12.39
N TRP A 93 4.75 -4.84 -11.60
CA TRP A 93 5.04 -3.48 -12.06
C TRP A 93 6.52 -3.20 -11.88
N GLN A 94 7.28 -3.22 -12.97
CA GLN A 94 8.71 -2.94 -12.94
C GLN A 94 8.98 -1.47 -13.21
N VAL A 95 9.75 -0.83 -12.35
CA VAL A 95 10.28 0.53 -12.57
C VAL A 95 11.73 0.43 -13.00
N PHE A 96 12.09 1.16 -14.06
CA PHE A 96 13.49 1.26 -14.50
C PHE A 96 14.34 1.96 -13.43
N PRO A 97 15.61 1.58 -13.24
CA PRO A 97 16.47 2.10 -12.15
C PRO A 97 16.90 3.57 -12.29
N LEU A 98 15.97 4.46 -12.59
CA LEU A 98 16.17 5.90 -12.51
C LEU A 98 15.34 6.47 -11.37
N HIS A 99 15.98 7.29 -10.52
CA HIS A 99 15.38 7.83 -9.32
C HIS A 99 15.92 9.23 -9.02
N TYR A 100 15.07 10.14 -8.59
CA TYR A 100 15.39 11.53 -8.24
C TYR A 100 16.03 12.33 -9.39
N CYS A 101 17.18 12.99 -9.14
CA CYS A 101 17.86 13.81 -10.13
C CYS A 101 18.89 13.00 -10.91
N VAL A 102 18.75 12.98 -12.23
CA VAL A 102 19.76 12.44 -13.16
C VAL A 102 20.04 13.47 -14.25
N SER A 103 21.19 13.33 -14.94
CA SER A 103 21.46 14.13 -16.13
C SER A 103 20.49 13.79 -17.26
N ASP A 104 20.16 14.78 -18.09
CA ASP A 104 19.35 14.64 -19.31
C ASP A 104 20.15 14.94 -20.60
N ASP A 105 21.49 14.89 -20.49
CA ASP A 105 22.36 15.01 -21.67
C ASP A 105 22.25 13.80 -22.60
N ASP A 106 22.75 13.98 -23.82
CA ASP A 106 22.64 12.97 -24.89
C ASP A 106 23.36 11.66 -24.53
N ASP A 107 24.47 11.75 -23.77
CA ASP A 107 25.21 10.56 -23.33
C ASP A 107 24.40 9.75 -22.29
N MET A 108 23.80 10.43 -21.31
CA MET A 108 22.92 9.79 -20.35
C MET A 108 21.68 9.15 -21.02
N ILE A 109 21.04 9.88 -21.94
CA ILE A 109 19.88 9.37 -22.69
C ILE A 109 20.28 8.13 -23.50
N SER A 110 21.41 8.15 -24.17
CA SER A 110 21.89 7.00 -24.97
C SER A 110 22.12 5.77 -24.10
N ARG A 111 22.88 5.91 -23.00
CA ARG A 111 23.15 4.81 -22.07
C ARG A 111 21.89 4.26 -21.42
N ALA A 112 21.00 5.14 -20.95
CA ALA A 112 19.74 4.74 -20.33
C ALA A 112 18.83 4.02 -21.35
N SER A 113 18.86 4.42 -22.63
CA SER A 113 18.11 3.76 -23.71
C SER A 113 18.62 2.34 -23.98
N ASP A 114 19.92 2.13 -23.98
CA ASP A 114 20.47 0.79 -24.11
C ASP A 114 20.11 -0.09 -22.91
N MET A 115 20.27 0.42 -21.68
CA MET A 115 19.92 -0.29 -20.45
C MET A 115 18.44 -0.66 -20.35
N ILE A 116 17.52 0.25 -20.70
CA ILE A 116 16.07 -0.04 -20.65
C ILE A 116 15.65 -1.03 -21.72
N ARG A 117 16.29 -1.01 -22.88
CA ARG A 117 16.08 -2.02 -23.92
C ARG A 117 16.51 -3.40 -23.44
N ASP A 118 17.70 -3.51 -22.83
CA ASP A 118 18.21 -4.76 -22.27
C ASP A 118 17.30 -5.29 -21.17
N MET A 119 16.87 -4.43 -20.24
CA MET A 119 15.87 -4.78 -19.22
C MET A 119 14.57 -5.30 -19.85
N GLY A 120 14.05 -4.62 -20.85
CA GLY A 120 12.87 -5.05 -21.59
C GLY A 120 13.06 -6.44 -22.21
N MET A 121 14.17 -6.67 -22.92
CA MET A 121 14.47 -7.96 -23.52
C MET A 121 14.61 -9.09 -22.50
N MET A 122 15.15 -8.81 -21.32
CA MET A 122 15.26 -9.81 -20.24
C MET A 122 13.90 -10.17 -19.64
N LEU A 123 13.01 -9.19 -19.44
CA LEU A 123 11.82 -9.38 -18.62
C LEU A 123 10.51 -9.57 -19.42
N THR A 124 10.46 -9.18 -20.68
CA THR A 124 9.22 -9.20 -21.45
C THR A 124 8.63 -10.61 -21.64
N ASN A 125 9.43 -11.67 -21.53
CA ASN A 125 8.96 -13.06 -21.60
C ASN A 125 8.35 -13.58 -20.29
N HIS A 126 8.54 -12.89 -19.16
CA HIS A 126 7.90 -13.28 -17.91
C HIS A 126 6.40 -13.04 -17.95
N ALA A 127 5.63 -14.07 -17.59
CA ALA A 127 4.16 -13.98 -17.55
C ALA A 127 3.66 -13.02 -16.48
N CYS A 128 4.40 -12.81 -15.40
CA CYS A 128 4.06 -11.86 -14.35
C CYS A 128 4.11 -10.40 -14.81
N MET A 129 4.95 -10.06 -15.80
CA MET A 129 5.11 -8.69 -16.24
C MET A 129 3.79 -8.08 -16.70
N GLY A 130 3.35 -7.02 -16.02
CA GLY A 130 2.10 -6.32 -16.27
C GLY A 130 2.31 -4.89 -16.74
N MET A 131 3.14 -4.15 -16.06
CA MET A 131 3.26 -2.70 -16.20
C MET A 131 4.72 -2.28 -16.10
N TRP A 132 5.05 -1.17 -16.77
CA TRP A 132 6.38 -0.56 -16.75
C TRP A 132 6.32 0.89 -16.30
N SER A 133 7.32 1.36 -15.55
CA SER A 133 7.62 2.77 -15.38
C SER A 133 9.06 3.04 -15.80
N VAL A 134 9.28 4.13 -16.53
CA VAL A 134 10.63 4.46 -17.01
C VAL A 134 11.43 5.30 -16.01
N TYR A 135 10.76 5.87 -14.98
CA TYR A 135 11.40 6.69 -13.98
C TYR A 135 10.63 6.62 -12.65
N LYS A 136 11.33 6.72 -11.53
CA LYS A 136 10.72 6.92 -10.20
C LYS A 136 10.93 8.35 -9.74
N GLU A 137 9.85 9.04 -9.36
CA GLU A 137 9.86 10.36 -8.72
C GLU A 137 10.76 11.40 -9.41
N PRO A 138 10.56 11.66 -10.72
CA PRO A 138 11.44 12.56 -11.47
C PRO A 138 11.38 14.03 -11.03
N GLU A 139 10.36 14.41 -10.24
CA GLU A 139 10.09 15.81 -9.88
C GLU A 139 10.45 16.17 -8.46
N ILE A 140 10.62 15.20 -7.55
CA ILE A 140 10.74 15.45 -6.10
C ILE A 140 12.02 16.19 -5.74
N TYR A 141 13.13 15.92 -6.44
CA TYR A 141 14.43 16.51 -6.11
C TYR A 141 15.06 17.22 -7.31
N GLN A 142 14.39 18.23 -7.85
CA GLN A 142 14.99 19.06 -8.89
C GLN A 142 15.96 20.07 -8.27
N LEU A 143 17.16 20.19 -8.84
CA LEU A 143 18.10 21.25 -8.48
C LEU A 143 17.59 22.57 -9.06
N PRO A 144 17.38 23.62 -8.24
CA PRO A 144 16.83 24.91 -8.71
C PRO A 144 17.65 25.54 -9.84
N ASP A 145 18.97 25.36 -9.82
CA ASP A 145 19.91 25.94 -10.77
C ASP A 145 20.12 25.10 -12.05
N LYS A 146 19.59 23.90 -12.08
CA LYS A 146 19.69 22.99 -13.23
C LYS A 146 18.34 22.29 -13.41
N PRO A 147 17.34 22.97 -14.00
CA PRO A 147 16.08 22.33 -14.30
C PRO A 147 16.35 21.16 -15.25
N ASN A 148 16.08 19.94 -14.76
CA ASN A 148 16.28 18.74 -15.52
C ASN A 148 15.15 18.60 -16.54
N ASN A 149 15.48 18.42 -17.81
CA ASN A 149 14.49 18.12 -18.84
C ASN A 149 14.17 16.61 -18.85
N TYR A 150 13.88 16.07 -17.66
CA TYR A 150 13.51 14.65 -17.51
C TYR A 150 12.37 14.23 -18.47
N PHE A 151 11.58 15.17 -18.94
CA PHE A 151 10.51 14.93 -19.92
C PHE A 151 11.06 14.30 -21.20
N ARG A 152 12.13 14.86 -21.77
CA ARG A 152 12.79 14.31 -22.97
C ARG A 152 13.32 12.91 -22.67
N LEU A 153 14.01 12.73 -21.55
CA LEU A 153 14.55 11.44 -21.12
C LEU A 153 13.41 10.40 -20.98
N CYS A 154 12.35 10.70 -20.22
CA CYS A 154 11.22 9.79 -20.02
C CYS A 154 10.56 9.37 -21.33
N HIS A 155 10.31 10.30 -22.25
CA HIS A 155 9.70 9.99 -23.55
C HIS A 155 10.60 9.11 -24.42
N VAL A 156 11.91 9.39 -24.49
CA VAL A 156 12.84 8.55 -25.24
C VAL A 156 12.90 7.15 -24.67
N LEU A 157 12.93 7.00 -23.34
CA LEU A 157 12.95 5.69 -22.67
C LEU A 157 11.63 4.92 -22.88
N LYS A 158 10.48 5.60 -22.82
CA LYS A 158 9.17 5.00 -23.12
C LYS A 158 9.14 4.44 -24.55
N GLU A 159 9.53 5.24 -25.53
CA GLU A 159 9.55 4.80 -26.93
C GLU A 159 10.59 3.68 -27.16
N THR A 160 11.74 3.76 -26.50
CA THR A 160 12.76 2.70 -26.57
C THR A 160 12.22 1.37 -26.02
N LEU A 161 11.58 1.39 -24.85
CA LEU A 161 11.01 0.19 -24.25
C LEU A 161 9.89 -0.40 -25.12
N LYS A 162 9.07 0.43 -25.73
CA LYS A 162 8.03 0.00 -26.66
C LYS A 162 8.56 -0.71 -27.92
N THR A 163 9.83 -0.54 -28.27
CA THR A 163 10.43 -1.31 -29.36
C THR A 163 10.59 -2.81 -29.03
N VAL A 164 10.66 -3.16 -27.77
CA VAL A 164 10.80 -4.55 -27.27
C VAL A 164 9.54 -5.09 -26.61
N ASP A 165 8.69 -4.20 -26.08
CA ASP A 165 7.39 -4.54 -25.49
C ASP A 165 6.31 -3.56 -25.97
N PRO A 166 5.76 -3.77 -27.17
CA PRO A 166 4.81 -2.83 -27.78
C PRO A 166 3.40 -2.90 -27.20
N VAL A 167 3.08 -3.89 -26.39
CA VAL A 167 1.70 -4.17 -25.93
C VAL A 167 1.43 -3.74 -24.51
N ARG A 168 2.42 -3.82 -23.61
CA ARG A 168 2.19 -3.45 -22.22
C ARG A 168 2.18 -1.95 -22.02
N TRP A 169 1.44 -1.53 -21.01
CA TRP A 169 1.42 -0.13 -20.60
C TRP A 169 2.78 0.31 -20.07
N VAL A 170 3.29 1.43 -20.59
CA VAL A 170 4.55 2.03 -20.20
C VAL A 170 4.29 3.43 -19.67
N HIS A 171 4.54 3.63 -18.40
CA HIS A 171 4.32 4.85 -17.66
C HIS A 171 5.58 5.74 -17.65
N LEU A 172 5.41 7.06 -17.74
CA LEU A 172 6.55 8.01 -17.79
C LEU A 172 7.28 8.16 -16.46
N GLY A 173 6.56 8.10 -15.34
CA GLY A 173 7.13 8.29 -13.99
C GLY A 173 6.08 8.71 -12.98
N ASP A 174 6.37 8.54 -11.71
CA ASP A 174 5.46 8.92 -10.62
C ASP A 174 5.05 10.39 -10.74
N TYR A 175 3.84 10.74 -10.31
CA TYR A 175 3.16 12.05 -10.48
C TYR A 175 2.80 12.43 -11.93
N ARG A 176 2.74 11.44 -12.84
CA ARG A 176 2.34 11.60 -14.24
C ARG A 176 1.27 10.59 -14.63
N GLU A 177 0.55 10.87 -15.71
CA GLU A 177 -0.37 9.93 -16.38
C GLU A 177 -1.30 9.17 -15.42
N GLY A 178 -1.83 9.83 -14.36
CA GLY A 178 -2.74 9.20 -13.41
C GLY A 178 -2.07 8.29 -12.36
N VAL A 179 -0.80 8.55 -12.04
CA VAL A 179 -0.02 7.82 -11.02
C VAL A 179 0.49 8.80 -9.95
N MET A 180 0.35 8.46 -8.68
CA MET A 180 0.79 9.30 -7.56
C MET A 180 1.17 8.47 -6.32
N ASN A 181 2.02 9.06 -5.48
CA ASN A 181 2.27 8.64 -4.10
C ASN A 181 1.37 9.43 -3.14
N ILE A 182 0.79 8.76 -2.15
CA ILE A 182 -0.02 9.39 -1.09
C ILE A 182 0.56 8.95 0.26
N MET A 183 1.43 9.79 0.81
CA MET A 183 2.19 9.47 2.04
C MET A 183 1.75 10.37 3.20
N ILE A 184 0.44 10.35 3.52
CA ILE A 184 -0.15 11.17 4.58
C ILE A 184 0.39 10.73 5.94
N GLY A 185 0.88 11.70 6.71
CA GLY A 185 1.50 11.45 8.03
C GLY A 185 2.85 10.74 7.97
N CYS A 186 3.43 10.62 6.75
CA CYS A 186 4.79 10.14 6.57
C CYS A 186 5.66 11.21 5.87
N CYS A 187 5.34 11.57 4.63
CA CYS A 187 6.07 12.58 3.87
C CYS A 187 5.21 13.85 3.60
N SER A 188 4.01 13.89 4.13
CA SER A 188 3.10 15.02 4.09
C SER A 188 2.32 15.12 5.40
N ASP A 189 1.76 16.31 5.68
CA ASP A 189 1.06 16.57 6.93
C ASP A 189 -0.09 15.57 7.16
N GLY A 190 -0.05 14.87 8.31
CA GLY A 190 -1.09 13.94 8.73
C GLY A 190 -2.42 14.60 9.09
N ASP A 191 -2.45 15.93 9.18
CA ASP A 191 -3.68 16.71 9.38
C ASP A 191 -4.36 17.11 8.06
N THR A 192 -3.87 16.62 6.92
CA THR A 192 -4.49 16.86 5.61
C THR A 192 -5.91 16.28 5.59
N ASP A 193 -6.89 17.09 5.17
CA ASP A 193 -8.24 16.62 4.89
C ASP A 193 -8.23 15.76 3.61
N VAL A 194 -8.92 14.63 3.65
CA VAL A 194 -9.01 13.77 2.46
C VAL A 194 -9.73 14.43 1.29
N ASP A 195 -10.62 15.40 1.57
CA ASP A 195 -11.34 16.13 0.53
C ASP A 195 -10.43 17.11 -0.23
N ASP A 196 -9.26 17.46 0.32
CA ASP A 196 -8.24 18.28 -0.35
C ASP A 196 -7.29 17.44 -1.24
N LEU A 197 -7.41 16.11 -1.20
CA LEU A 197 -6.52 15.21 -1.95
C LEU A 197 -6.98 15.04 -3.41
N ILE A 198 -6.04 15.19 -4.32
CA ILE A 198 -6.22 14.73 -5.70
C ILE A 198 -5.89 13.25 -5.75
N ILE A 199 -6.91 12.42 -5.94
CA ILE A 199 -6.76 10.96 -5.99
C ILE A 199 -6.78 10.49 -7.44
N PRO A 200 -5.64 10.03 -8.00
CA PRO A 200 -5.60 9.46 -9.34
C PRO A 200 -5.96 7.96 -9.33
N PRO A 201 -6.13 7.33 -10.51
CA PRO A 201 -6.44 5.91 -10.60
C PRO A 201 -5.38 4.97 -10.01
N ASN A 202 -4.11 5.37 -10.01
CA ASN A 202 -3.02 4.50 -9.59
C ASN A 202 -2.24 5.13 -8.44
N ILE A 203 -2.39 4.56 -7.24
CA ILE A 203 -1.61 4.94 -6.06
C ILE A 203 -0.45 3.96 -5.93
N VAL A 204 0.76 4.43 -6.23
CA VAL A 204 1.93 3.55 -6.35
C VAL A 204 2.79 3.49 -5.10
N GLU A 205 2.58 4.39 -4.17
CA GLU A 205 3.12 4.33 -2.81
C GLU A 205 2.17 5.04 -1.84
N PHE A 206 1.85 4.38 -0.75
CA PHE A 206 1.20 4.94 0.44
C PHE A 206 1.71 4.16 1.65
N GLY A 207 1.56 4.71 2.84
CA GLY A 207 2.03 4.08 4.07
C GLY A 207 2.51 5.08 5.09
N SER A 208 3.14 4.59 6.14
CA SER A 208 3.76 5.37 7.20
C SER A 208 5.04 4.70 7.68
N GLN A 209 5.73 5.30 8.63
CA GLN A 209 6.92 4.75 9.26
C GLN A 209 6.62 4.41 10.71
N SER A 210 7.19 3.29 11.21
CA SER A 210 7.24 2.98 12.63
C SER A 210 8.59 2.41 13.06
N ILE A 211 8.75 2.23 14.36
CA ILE A 211 9.99 1.76 14.96
C ILE A 211 9.89 0.24 15.17
N PRO A 212 10.92 -0.55 14.78
CA PRO A 212 10.91 -1.99 14.99
C PRO A 212 11.00 -2.33 16.49
N CYS A 213 10.72 -3.58 16.84
CA CYS A 213 10.81 -4.05 18.21
C CYS A 213 12.22 -3.85 18.80
N LEU A 214 12.30 -3.76 20.13
CA LEU A 214 13.54 -3.52 20.85
C LEU A 214 14.67 -4.52 20.49
N GLU A 215 14.31 -5.79 20.27
CA GLU A 215 15.29 -6.81 19.88
C GLU A 215 15.95 -6.47 18.54
N THR A 216 15.19 -5.96 17.57
CA THR A 216 15.70 -5.51 16.28
C THR A 216 16.52 -4.23 16.40
N LEU A 217 16.05 -3.22 17.16
CA LEU A 217 16.79 -1.99 17.40
C LEU A 217 18.20 -2.26 17.95
N ARG A 218 18.34 -3.17 18.91
CA ARG A 218 19.61 -3.57 19.51
C ARG A 218 20.62 -4.17 18.56
N THR A 219 20.21 -4.58 17.36
CA THR A 219 21.14 -5.12 16.36
C THR A 219 21.92 -4.04 15.61
N PHE A 220 21.47 -2.77 15.66
CA PHE A 220 22.08 -1.68 14.91
C PHE A 220 22.21 -0.36 15.69
N ILE A 221 21.46 -0.14 16.77
CA ILE A 221 21.61 1.03 17.65
C ILE A 221 22.35 0.58 18.93
N PRO A 222 23.49 1.22 19.31
CA PRO A 222 24.17 0.97 20.58
C PRO A 222 23.26 1.20 21.80
N GLU A 223 23.39 0.38 22.83
CA GLU A 223 22.50 0.40 24.01
C GLU A 223 22.45 1.79 24.70
N ASP A 224 23.60 2.47 24.79
CA ASP A 224 23.72 3.81 25.37
C ASP A 224 23.09 4.94 24.52
N LYS A 225 22.61 4.62 23.31
CA LYS A 225 21.95 5.54 22.37
C LYS A 225 20.50 5.22 22.11
N LEU A 226 19.98 4.16 22.75
CA LEU A 226 18.58 3.76 22.61
C LEU A 226 17.65 4.70 23.38
N TRP A 227 17.94 4.95 24.65
CA TRP A 227 17.07 5.78 25.47
C TRP A 227 17.84 6.62 26.52
N PRO A 228 17.59 7.95 26.64
CA PRO A 228 16.80 8.75 25.68
C PRO A 228 17.38 8.65 24.27
N PRO A 229 16.53 8.77 23.19
CA PRO A 229 17.03 8.57 21.84
C PRO A 229 18.14 9.55 21.46
N HIS A 230 19.27 9.04 20.96
CA HIS A 230 20.31 9.85 20.38
C HIS A 230 19.95 10.11 18.91
N TRP A 231 19.26 11.22 18.62
CA TRP A 231 18.60 11.49 17.33
C TRP A 231 19.50 11.33 16.12
N ASP A 232 20.74 11.86 16.13
CA ASP A 232 21.68 11.70 15.00
C ASP A 232 21.92 10.21 14.68
N THR A 233 21.95 9.34 15.69
CA THR A 233 22.12 7.91 15.48
C THR A 233 20.83 7.28 14.94
N TRP A 234 19.68 7.68 15.45
CA TRP A 234 18.39 7.17 14.98
C TRP A 234 18.10 7.59 13.53
N GLU A 235 18.37 8.84 13.17
CA GLU A 235 18.24 9.33 11.80
C GLU A 235 19.22 8.65 10.84
N TYR A 236 20.48 8.40 11.30
CA TYR A 236 21.44 7.62 10.52
C TYR A 236 20.90 6.22 10.18
N TRP A 237 20.14 5.60 11.10
CA TRP A 237 19.50 4.31 10.90
C TRP A 237 18.11 4.37 10.29
N GLY A 238 17.70 5.52 9.81
CA GLY A 238 16.51 5.66 8.95
C GLY A 238 15.28 6.25 9.62
N LEU A 239 15.35 6.69 10.89
CA LEU A 239 14.24 7.45 11.46
C LEU A 239 14.08 8.78 10.71
N PHE A 240 12.91 9.05 10.23
CA PHE A 240 12.55 10.36 9.71
C PHE A 240 11.95 11.21 10.84
N TYR A 241 12.78 12.01 11.50
CA TYR A 241 12.38 12.80 12.67
C TYR A 241 11.16 13.68 12.39
N SER A 242 11.20 14.48 11.32
CA SER A 242 10.06 15.34 10.96
C SER A 242 8.81 14.54 10.62
N ASN A 243 8.95 13.39 9.94
CA ASN A 243 7.80 12.53 9.65
C ASN A 243 7.13 12.04 10.94
N THR A 244 7.92 11.63 11.93
CA THR A 244 7.41 11.11 13.20
C THR A 244 6.76 12.19 14.05
N PHE A 245 7.41 13.34 14.22
CA PHE A 245 6.98 14.34 15.21
C PHE A 245 6.21 15.52 14.62
N GLU A 246 6.47 15.92 13.37
CA GLU A 246 5.79 17.06 12.74
C GLU A 246 4.57 16.60 11.92
N PHE A 247 4.70 15.54 11.11
CA PHE A 247 3.63 15.07 10.25
C PHE A 247 2.73 14.05 10.94
N ALA A 248 3.29 12.99 11.47
CA ALA A 248 2.55 11.97 12.20
C ALA A 248 2.10 12.43 13.59
N LYS A 249 2.86 13.37 14.22
CA LYS A 249 2.62 13.89 15.58
C LYS A 249 2.56 12.78 16.63
N VAL A 250 3.43 11.78 16.48
CA VAL A 250 3.54 10.68 17.43
C VAL A 250 4.17 11.20 18.73
N GLU A 251 3.60 10.81 19.87
CA GLU A 251 4.15 11.14 21.17
C GLU A 251 5.38 10.27 21.48
N LEU A 252 6.43 10.88 22.01
CA LEU A 252 7.64 10.16 22.43
C LEU A 252 7.34 9.18 23.56
N GLY A 253 6.43 9.52 24.47
CA GLY A 253 6.17 8.76 25.67
C GLY A 253 7.28 8.90 26.74
N ASN A 254 7.23 8.04 27.76
CA ASN A 254 8.12 8.08 28.91
C ASN A 254 9.18 6.96 28.89
N SER A 255 9.08 6.03 27.97
CA SER A 255 10.01 4.90 27.80
C SER A 255 10.19 4.54 26.34
N LEU A 256 11.23 3.77 26.02
CA LEU A 256 11.50 3.24 24.69
C LEU A 256 10.36 2.32 24.22
N GLU A 257 9.84 1.49 25.09
CA GLU A 257 8.74 0.59 24.81
C GLU A 257 7.46 1.36 24.43
N GLU A 258 7.17 2.44 25.19
CA GLU A 258 6.04 3.32 24.88
C GLU A 258 6.22 4.02 23.53
N PHE A 259 7.42 4.49 23.22
CA PHE A 259 7.71 5.11 21.92
C PHE A 259 7.56 4.12 20.77
N ILE A 260 8.05 2.90 20.90
CA ILE A 260 7.85 1.83 19.91
C ILE A 260 6.34 1.58 19.70
N GLU A 261 5.59 1.42 20.80
CA GLU A 261 4.15 1.16 20.74
C GLU A 261 3.39 2.31 20.07
N ASN A 262 3.68 3.56 20.43
CA ASN A 262 3.03 4.74 19.86
C ASN A 262 3.25 4.86 18.36
N THR A 263 4.48 4.60 17.88
CA THR A 263 4.77 4.65 16.45
C THR A 263 4.09 3.52 15.68
N GLN A 264 4.09 2.30 16.23
CA GLN A 264 3.46 1.14 15.59
C GLN A 264 1.93 1.23 15.58
N GLU A 265 1.32 1.76 16.63
CA GLU A 265 -0.12 2.01 16.65
C GLU A 265 -0.51 3.07 15.62
N TYR A 266 0.25 4.17 15.57
CA TYR A 266 0.01 5.21 14.56
C TYR A 266 0.10 4.66 13.14
N GLU A 267 1.16 3.91 12.80
CA GLU A 267 1.31 3.28 11.49
C GLU A 267 0.14 2.36 11.19
N ALA A 268 -0.22 1.47 12.13
CA ALA A 268 -1.27 0.47 11.93
C ALA A 268 -2.63 1.12 11.64
N VAL A 269 -3.01 2.13 12.43
CA VAL A 269 -4.28 2.86 12.24
C VAL A 269 -4.25 3.68 10.94
N SER A 270 -3.16 4.41 10.70
CA SER A 270 -3.02 5.27 9.52
C SER A 270 -3.06 4.47 8.22
N VAL A 271 -2.30 3.38 8.15
CA VAL A 271 -2.27 2.50 6.96
C VAL A 271 -3.62 1.82 6.74
N LYS A 272 -4.25 1.33 7.80
CA LYS A 272 -5.60 0.74 7.73
C LYS A 272 -6.61 1.74 7.12
N GLU A 273 -6.67 2.95 7.66
CA GLU A 273 -7.59 3.98 7.19
C GLU A 273 -7.28 4.44 5.75
N GLN A 274 -5.99 4.52 5.37
CA GLN A 274 -5.59 4.80 3.99
C GLN A 274 -6.11 3.72 3.03
N ILE A 275 -5.99 2.45 3.38
CA ILE A 275 -6.49 1.33 2.57
C ILE A 275 -8.01 1.37 2.46
N GLU A 276 -8.72 1.56 3.56
CA GLU A 276 -10.17 1.68 3.58
C GLU A 276 -10.64 2.83 2.67
N PHE A 277 -10.02 4.00 2.82
CA PHE A 277 -10.32 5.18 2.00
C PHE A 277 -10.08 4.91 0.51
N LEU A 278 -8.94 4.33 0.14
CA LEU A 278 -8.64 4.00 -1.25
C LEU A 278 -9.60 2.93 -1.82
N ARG A 279 -10.01 1.96 -1.02
CA ARG A 279 -10.98 0.94 -1.42
C ARG A 279 -12.41 1.48 -1.53
N MET A 280 -12.81 2.45 -0.70
CA MET A 280 -14.07 3.19 -0.88
C MET A 280 -14.12 3.95 -2.20
N LYS A 281 -12.95 4.38 -2.71
CA LYS A 281 -12.79 5.05 -4.02
C LYS A 281 -12.58 4.07 -5.18
N LYS A 282 -12.85 2.78 -5.00
CA LYS A 282 -12.71 1.76 -6.02
C LYS A 282 -13.38 2.17 -7.32
N TYR A 283 -12.59 2.28 -8.41
CA TYR A 283 -12.98 2.71 -9.75
C TYR A 283 -13.57 4.13 -9.87
N ASP A 284 -13.53 4.89 -8.77
CA ASP A 284 -13.92 6.31 -8.72
C ASP A 284 -12.96 7.11 -7.82
N PRO A 285 -11.71 7.36 -8.30
CA PRO A 285 -11.08 6.85 -9.52
C PRO A 285 -10.16 5.64 -9.29
N VAL A 286 -9.91 5.16 -8.05
CA VAL A 286 -8.83 4.23 -7.68
C VAL A 286 -9.02 2.86 -8.33
N SER A 287 -8.01 2.40 -9.06
CA SER A 287 -7.97 1.06 -9.66
C SER A 287 -6.77 0.24 -9.22
N SER A 288 -5.74 0.89 -8.69
CA SER A 288 -4.58 0.22 -8.09
C SER A 288 -4.05 0.96 -6.88
N MET A 289 -3.56 0.23 -5.90
CA MET A 289 -2.90 0.76 -4.71
C MET A 289 -1.73 -0.14 -4.31
N TYR A 290 -0.57 0.47 -4.00
CA TYR A 290 0.65 -0.25 -3.61
C TYR A 290 1.15 0.28 -2.27
N LEU A 291 1.10 -0.56 -1.23
CA LEU A 291 1.66 -0.20 0.07
C LEU A 291 3.19 -0.18 0.02
N TYR A 292 3.78 0.80 0.63
CA TYR A 292 5.21 0.98 0.80
C TYR A 292 5.62 0.58 2.21
N TYR A 293 6.23 -0.56 2.42
CA TYR A 293 6.61 -1.70 1.60
C TYR A 293 6.55 -3.02 2.41
N TRP A 294 6.88 -4.19 1.80
CA TRP A 294 6.73 -5.49 2.46
C TRP A 294 7.62 -5.67 3.68
N SER A 295 8.92 -5.46 3.54
CA SER A 295 9.87 -5.66 4.63
C SER A 295 11.11 -4.79 4.49
N ASP A 296 11.71 -4.42 5.61
CA ASP A 296 12.94 -3.65 5.63
C ASP A 296 14.08 -4.39 4.92
N ALA A 297 14.76 -3.70 4.03
CA ALA A 297 15.78 -4.29 3.16
C ALA A 297 17.15 -4.50 3.85
N CYS A 298 17.37 -3.85 4.97
CA CYS A 298 18.55 -3.98 5.85
C CYS A 298 18.14 -3.69 7.29
N PRO A 299 18.98 -3.94 8.31
CA PRO A 299 18.74 -3.46 9.66
C PRO A 299 18.58 -1.93 9.64
N MET A 300 17.39 -1.44 9.94
CA MET A 300 17.03 -0.02 9.88
C MET A 300 15.69 0.24 10.59
N ILE A 301 15.37 1.50 10.78
CA ILE A 301 14.01 1.97 11.06
C ILE A 301 13.37 2.28 9.71
N GLY A 302 12.46 1.43 9.27
CA GLY A 302 11.86 1.50 7.94
C GLY A 302 10.35 1.76 7.96
N SER A 303 9.69 1.40 6.86
CA SER A 303 8.23 1.46 6.69
C SER A 303 7.69 0.11 6.21
N GLY A 304 8.39 -0.97 6.54
CA GLY A 304 7.99 -2.32 6.17
C GLY A 304 6.86 -2.85 7.05
N LEU A 305 6.06 -3.77 6.51
CA LEU A 305 5.15 -4.57 7.35
C LEU A 305 5.91 -5.53 8.27
N LEU A 306 7.11 -5.89 7.86
CA LEU A 306 8.04 -6.75 8.57
C LEU A 306 9.39 -6.05 8.68
N ASP A 307 10.07 -6.23 9.80
CA ASP A 307 11.45 -5.79 9.92
C ASP A 307 12.42 -6.64 9.05
N TYR A 308 13.69 -6.29 9.05
CA TYR A 308 14.73 -7.03 8.32
C TYR A 308 14.76 -8.53 8.67
N TYR A 309 14.47 -8.89 9.93
CA TYR A 309 14.45 -10.29 10.40
C TYR A 309 13.10 -10.98 10.19
N ARG A 310 12.15 -10.32 9.50
CA ARG A 310 10.77 -10.80 9.23
C ARG A 310 9.90 -10.87 10.49
N ARG A 311 10.22 -10.11 11.53
CA ARG A 311 9.33 -9.90 12.66
C ARG A 311 8.24 -8.91 12.25
N PRO A 312 6.97 -9.20 12.53
CA PRO A 312 5.89 -8.30 12.13
C PRO A 312 5.89 -7.02 12.97
N TYR A 313 5.62 -5.89 12.31
CA TYR A 313 5.12 -4.70 12.95
C TYR A 313 3.61 -4.85 13.20
N LYS A 314 3.03 -4.04 14.10
CA LYS A 314 1.60 -4.08 14.40
C LYS A 314 0.70 -3.92 13.15
N VAL A 315 1.12 -3.13 12.20
CA VAL A 315 0.43 -2.91 10.91
C VAL A 315 0.19 -4.20 10.13
N TYR A 316 1.03 -5.22 10.30
CA TYR A 316 0.87 -6.52 9.60
C TYR A 316 -0.48 -7.18 9.91
N ASP A 317 -0.91 -7.16 11.18
CA ASP A 317 -2.19 -7.76 11.59
C ASP A 317 -3.38 -6.94 11.09
N TYR A 318 -3.26 -5.61 11.04
CA TYR A 318 -4.29 -4.73 10.49
C TYR A 318 -4.47 -4.95 8.97
N MET A 319 -3.35 -5.13 8.25
CA MET A 319 -3.36 -5.44 6.82
C MET A 319 -4.15 -6.71 6.50
N GLN A 320 -4.06 -7.76 7.31
CA GLN A 320 -4.80 -9.00 7.09
C GLN A 320 -6.32 -8.77 7.08
N LYS A 321 -6.81 -7.80 7.86
CA LYS A 321 -8.24 -7.44 7.91
C LYS A 321 -8.71 -6.67 6.68
N VAL A 322 -7.87 -5.73 6.17
CA VAL A 322 -8.31 -4.76 5.15
C VAL A 322 -7.88 -5.09 3.71
N TYR A 323 -7.04 -6.12 3.51
CA TYR A 323 -6.68 -6.63 2.18
C TYR A 323 -7.51 -7.87 1.76
N THR A 324 -8.50 -8.27 2.56
CA THR A 324 -9.45 -9.32 2.17
C THR A 324 -10.24 -8.91 0.92
N PRO A 325 -10.62 -9.87 0.04
CA PRO A 325 -11.41 -9.55 -1.15
C PRO A 325 -12.76 -8.88 -0.81
N VAL A 326 -13.39 -9.30 0.28
CA VAL A 326 -14.57 -8.64 0.84
C VAL A 326 -14.13 -7.75 2.00
N LEU A 327 -14.56 -6.48 2.00
CA LEU A 327 -14.28 -5.54 3.09
C LEU A 327 -15.55 -4.87 3.55
N VAL A 328 -15.74 -4.79 4.87
CA VAL A 328 -16.69 -3.88 5.52
C VAL A 328 -15.91 -2.80 6.26
N CYS A 329 -16.29 -1.54 6.12
CA CYS A 329 -15.69 -0.44 6.87
C CYS A 329 -16.71 0.71 7.09
N ALA A 330 -16.43 1.55 8.08
CA ALA A 330 -17.23 2.76 8.36
C ALA A 330 -16.45 4.00 7.93
N GLN A 331 -17.13 4.88 7.21
CA GLN A 331 -16.64 6.21 6.89
C GLN A 331 -17.40 7.24 7.74
N PRO A 332 -16.81 7.79 8.79
CA PRO A 332 -17.41 8.87 9.56
C PRO A 332 -17.70 10.08 8.68
N CYS A 333 -18.91 10.67 8.82
CA CYS A 333 -19.29 11.90 8.14
C CYS A 333 -18.83 13.09 9.00
N ILE A 334 -17.54 13.34 9.00
CA ILE A 334 -16.88 14.43 9.73
C ILE A 334 -16.05 15.27 8.77
N HIS A 335 -15.93 16.55 9.04
CA HIS A 335 -15.07 17.46 8.29
C HIS A 335 -14.29 18.37 9.27
N PRO A 336 -12.95 18.43 9.15
CA PRO A 336 -12.10 17.70 8.21
C PRO A 336 -12.03 16.19 8.52
N TYR A 337 -11.96 15.35 7.48
CA TYR A 337 -11.72 13.92 7.64
C TYR A 337 -10.23 13.62 7.44
N LYS A 338 -9.55 13.32 8.54
CA LYS A 338 -8.09 13.12 8.59
C LYS A 338 -7.78 11.66 8.85
N LEU A 339 -6.96 11.05 7.98
CA LEU A 339 -6.53 9.66 8.12
C LEU A 339 -5.46 9.53 9.23
N GLY A 340 -5.51 8.44 9.99
CA GLY A 340 -4.57 8.19 11.09
C GLY A 340 -4.78 9.11 12.31
N ARG A 341 -5.88 9.87 12.36
CA ARG A 341 -6.24 10.72 13.50
C ARG A 341 -7.51 10.21 14.18
N GLU A 342 -7.57 10.38 15.50
CA GLU A 342 -8.80 10.10 16.26
C GLU A 342 -9.93 10.99 15.74
N LYS A 343 -11.09 10.41 15.52
CA LYS A 343 -12.29 11.13 15.06
C LYS A 343 -13.01 11.69 16.28
N ILE A 344 -13.06 13.02 16.41
CA ILE A 344 -13.64 13.72 17.56
C ILE A 344 -15.01 14.24 17.19
N PHE A 345 -16.01 13.89 17.97
CA PHE A 345 -17.38 14.42 17.91
C PHE A 345 -17.72 15.11 19.24
N HIS A 346 -18.69 16.00 19.24
CA HIS A 346 -19.08 16.73 20.44
C HIS A 346 -20.46 16.32 20.93
N VAL A 347 -20.65 16.43 22.25
CA VAL A 347 -21.97 16.29 22.89
C VAL A 347 -23.01 17.19 22.22
N GLY A 348 -24.21 16.65 22.03
CA GLY A 348 -25.32 17.35 21.33
C GLY A 348 -25.28 17.20 19.80
N MET A 349 -24.19 16.65 19.22
CA MET A 349 -24.13 16.24 17.83
C MET A 349 -24.67 14.81 17.66
N SER A 350 -24.64 14.31 16.43
CA SER A 350 -24.82 12.89 16.15
C SER A 350 -23.54 12.35 15.51
N TYR A 351 -23.06 11.19 15.98
CA TYR A 351 -22.12 10.40 15.19
C TYR A 351 -22.87 9.87 13.99
N THR A 352 -22.37 10.20 12.81
CA THR A 352 -22.91 9.67 11.54
C THR A 352 -21.80 9.05 10.74
N ALA A 353 -22.04 7.86 10.17
CA ALA A 353 -21.07 7.19 9.32
C ALA A 353 -21.78 6.40 8.20
N ARG A 354 -21.14 6.34 7.02
CA ARG A 354 -21.53 5.43 5.94
C ARG A 354 -20.91 4.05 6.22
N VAL A 355 -21.71 3.00 6.15
CA VAL A 355 -21.20 1.63 6.21
C VAL A 355 -20.96 1.16 4.78
N TRP A 356 -19.71 0.93 4.44
CA TRP A 356 -19.29 0.44 3.13
C TRP A 356 -19.20 -1.07 3.13
N ALA A 357 -19.65 -1.69 2.03
CA ALA A 357 -19.45 -3.10 1.73
C ALA A 357 -18.80 -3.22 0.34
N ILE A 358 -17.62 -3.79 0.27
CA ILE A 358 -16.79 -3.86 -0.92
C ILE A 358 -16.53 -5.31 -1.27
N ASN A 359 -16.72 -5.68 -2.54
CA ASN A 359 -16.44 -7.01 -3.07
C ASN A 359 -15.50 -6.91 -4.28
N ASP A 360 -14.31 -7.47 -4.18
CA ASP A 360 -13.34 -7.54 -5.28
C ASP A 360 -13.43 -8.86 -6.07
N ASN A 361 -14.33 -9.78 -5.65
CA ASN A 361 -14.55 -11.02 -6.39
C ASN A 361 -15.34 -10.78 -7.67
N TYR A 362 -15.14 -11.64 -8.65
CA TYR A 362 -15.85 -11.63 -9.94
C TYR A 362 -17.29 -12.17 -9.86
N GLU A 363 -17.72 -12.64 -8.68
CA GLU A 363 -19.03 -13.22 -8.44
C GLU A 363 -19.73 -12.46 -7.32
N SER A 364 -21.04 -12.26 -7.47
CA SER A 364 -21.88 -11.78 -6.39
C SER A 364 -22.01 -12.85 -5.32
N ILE A 365 -22.12 -12.41 -4.07
CA ILE A 365 -22.35 -13.30 -2.93
C ILE A 365 -23.75 -13.02 -2.40
N SER A 366 -24.65 -13.97 -2.60
CA SER A 366 -26.03 -13.84 -2.15
C SER A 366 -26.19 -14.19 -0.67
N ASP A 367 -27.23 -13.62 -0.05
CA ASP A 367 -27.65 -13.90 1.33
C ASP A 367 -26.55 -13.69 2.39
N VAL A 368 -25.70 -12.66 2.21
CA VAL A 368 -24.72 -12.30 3.24
C VAL A 368 -25.40 -11.54 4.38
N LEU A 369 -24.97 -11.81 5.61
CA LEU A 369 -25.38 -11.09 6.80
C LEU A 369 -24.38 -9.99 7.11
N LEU A 370 -24.80 -8.71 6.99
CA LEU A 370 -24.07 -7.56 7.46
C LEU A 370 -24.56 -7.20 8.86
N GLN A 371 -23.63 -7.01 9.77
CA GLN A 371 -23.88 -6.63 11.16
C GLN A 371 -22.95 -5.50 11.54
N TRP A 372 -23.44 -4.54 12.30
CA TRP A 372 -22.62 -3.55 12.98
C TRP A 372 -23.20 -3.19 14.34
N LYS A 373 -22.35 -2.73 15.24
CA LYS A 373 -22.71 -2.16 16.54
C LYS A 373 -21.77 -1.06 16.94
N VAL A 374 -22.26 -0.11 17.70
CA VAL A 374 -21.47 0.91 18.40
C VAL A 374 -21.49 0.61 19.88
N THR A 375 -20.32 0.51 20.50
CA THR A 375 -20.13 0.18 21.90
C THR A 375 -19.35 1.31 22.59
N ASP A 376 -19.81 1.76 23.73
CA ASP A 376 -19.07 2.63 24.63
C ASP A 376 -17.93 1.84 25.28
N CYS A 377 -16.68 2.28 25.10
CA CYS A 377 -15.50 1.56 25.59
C CYS A 377 -15.29 1.66 27.11
N GLU A 378 -15.89 2.65 27.78
CA GLU A 378 -15.79 2.84 29.22
C GLU A 378 -16.81 1.99 30.01
N THR A 379 -17.98 1.74 29.42
CA THR A 379 -19.07 1.01 30.10
C THR A 379 -19.38 -0.36 29.52
N ASP A 380 -18.82 -0.69 28.33
CA ASP A 380 -19.17 -1.85 27.51
C ASP A 380 -20.65 -1.89 27.03
N GLU A 381 -21.37 -0.77 27.17
CA GLU A 381 -22.76 -0.67 26.73
C GLU A 381 -22.86 -0.59 25.20
N ILE A 382 -23.78 -1.37 24.61
CA ILE A 382 -24.11 -1.25 23.19
C ILE A 382 -25.08 -0.09 22.99
N LEU A 383 -24.60 1.00 22.42
CA LEU A 383 -25.35 2.23 22.21
C LEU A 383 -26.36 2.09 21.04
N CYS A 384 -25.94 1.44 19.96
CA CYS A 384 -26.81 1.10 18.84
C CYS A 384 -26.24 -0.05 18.02
N ARG A 385 -27.09 -0.72 17.24
CA ARG A 385 -26.70 -1.85 16.37
C ARG A 385 -27.69 -2.05 15.25
N ASN A 386 -27.23 -2.66 14.14
CA ASN A 386 -28.11 -3.16 13.08
C ASN A 386 -27.59 -4.52 12.56
N SER A 387 -28.53 -5.29 11.95
CA SER A 387 -28.22 -6.59 11.37
C SER A 387 -29.23 -6.89 10.28
N PHE A 388 -28.80 -7.10 9.04
CA PHE A 388 -29.67 -7.38 7.91
C PHE A 388 -28.94 -8.20 6.84
N ARG A 389 -29.73 -8.81 5.93
CA ARG A 389 -29.22 -9.59 4.81
C ARG A 389 -29.24 -8.76 3.53
N LEU A 390 -28.23 -8.97 2.69
CA LEU A 390 -28.13 -8.35 1.37
C LEU A 390 -27.44 -9.29 0.38
N GLU A 391 -27.47 -8.93 -0.89
CA GLU A 391 -26.60 -9.44 -1.92
C GLU A 391 -25.41 -8.51 -2.06
N LEU A 392 -24.21 -9.07 -2.04
CA LEU A 392 -22.97 -8.33 -2.26
C LEU A 392 -22.61 -8.48 -3.75
N LEU A 393 -22.82 -7.43 -4.52
CA LEU A 393 -22.60 -7.48 -5.97
C LEU A 393 -21.12 -7.73 -6.31
N ALA A 394 -20.89 -8.42 -7.42
CA ALA A 394 -19.56 -8.69 -7.93
C ALA A 394 -18.82 -7.38 -8.25
N ASP A 395 -17.54 -7.30 -7.95
CA ASP A 395 -16.63 -6.21 -8.31
C ASP A 395 -17.18 -4.80 -7.96
N SER A 396 -17.81 -4.69 -6.77
CA SER A 396 -18.54 -3.50 -6.32
C SER A 396 -17.94 -2.82 -5.08
N ALA A 397 -18.34 -1.58 -4.87
CA ALA A 397 -18.19 -0.84 -3.61
C ALA A 397 -19.51 -0.08 -3.36
N GLU A 398 -20.23 -0.44 -2.31
CA GLU A 398 -21.59 0.02 -2.05
C GLU A 398 -21.75 0.53 -0.61
N ILE A 399 -22.76 1.36 -0.37
CA ILE A 399 -23.12 1.86 0.94
C ILE A 399 -24.51 1.28 1.30
N PRO A 400 -24.57 0.05 1.84
CA PRO A 400 -25.83 -0.59 2.17
C PRO A 400 -26.53 0.01 3.40
N ASP A 401 -25.80 0.75 4.26
CA ASP A 401 -26.38 1.28 5.49
C ASP A 401 -25.65 2.55 5.99
N HIS A 402 -26.27 3.22 6.95
CA HIS A 402 -25.73 4.38 7.65
C HIS A 402 -25.90 4.21 9.16
N ILE A 403 -24.86 4.56 9.91
CA ILE A 403 -24.93 4.67 11.37
C ILE A 403 -25.35 6.09 11.71
N VAL A 404 -26.33 6.24 12.59
CA VAL A 404 -26.74 7.52 13.18
C VAL A 404 -26.93 7.30 14.68
N LEU A 405 -26.11 7.93 15.50
CA LEU A 405 -26.14 7.84 16.96
C LEU A 405 -26.11 9.25 17.57
N PRO A 406 -27.18 9.72 18.20
CA PRO A 406 -27.16 10.95 18.99
C PRO A 406 -26.17 10.83 20.15
N LEU A 407 -25.38 11.86 20.39
CA LEU A 407 -24.34 11.88 21.45
C LEU A 407 -24.82 12.74 22.59
N GLY A 408 -25.28 12.10 23.68
CA GLY A 408 -25.73 12.78 24.89
C GLY A 408 -24.56 13.11 25.84
N GLU A 409 -24.89 13.88 26.91
CA GLU A 409 -23.93 14.28 27.95
C GLU A 409 -23.27 13.07 28.66
N GLU A 410 -23.99 11.96 28.73
CA GLU A 410 -23.50 10.70 29.31
C GLU A 410 -22.29 10.10 28.60
N LEU A 411 -22.05 10.49 27.35
CA LEU A 411 -20.91 10.04 26.55
C LEU A 411 -19.73 11.01 26.57
N SER A 412 -19.84 12.12 27.30
CA SER A 412 -18.81 13.15 27.39
C SER A 412 -17.49 12.58 27.93
N GLY A 413 -16.41 12.69 27.15
CA GLY A 413 -15.08 12.14 27.45
C GLY A 413 -14.91 10.67 27.05
N HIS A 414 -15.96 9.98 26.64
CA HIS A 414 -15.90 8.55 26.31
C HIS A 414 -15.33 8.31 24.91
N ARG A 415 -14.68 7.14 24.77
CA ARG A 415 -14.28 6.57 23.50
C ARG A 415 -15.32 5.53 23.07
N CYS A 416 -15.70 5.54 21.82
CA CYS A 416 -16.66 4.57 21.27
C CYS A 416 -16.01 3.74 20.18
N ARG A 417 -16.42 2.46 20.10
CA ARG A 417 -15.99 1.50 19.07
C ARG A 417 -17.13 1.11 18.17
N VAL A 418 -16.87 1.11 16.88
CA VAL A 418 -17.78 0.59 15.85
C VAL A 418 -17.23 -0.76 15.38
N ASP A 419 -17.89 -1.83 15.72
CA ASP A 419 -17.59 -3.18 15.23
C ASP A 419 -18.48 -3.49 14.03
N MET A 420 -17.91 -4.07 12.97
CA MET A 420 -18.60 -4.42 11.73
C MET A 420 -18.21 -5.82 11.25
N LYS A 421 -19.17 -6.53 10.67
CA LYS A 421 -18.95 -7.88 10.19
C LYS A 421 -19.82 -8.22 8.99
N ILE A 422 -19.25 -8.89 8.00
CA ILE A 422 -19.95 -9.55 6.90
C ILE A 422 -19.69 -11.06 6.97
N SER A 423 -20.76 -11.85 6.92
CA SER A 423 -20.68 -13.32 6.93
C SER A 423 -21.62 -13.95 5.92
N SER A 424 -21.24 -15.12 5.39
CA SER A 424 -22.08 -15.99 4.55
C SER A 424 -22.17 -17.35 5.22
N GLY A 425 -23.37 -17.72 5.65
CA GLY A 425 -23.55 -18.89 6.51
C GLY A 425 -22.72 -18.79 7.79
N ASN A 426 -21.81 -19.73 8.00
CA ASN A 426 -20.89 -19.75 9.15
C ASN A 426 -19.51 -19.12 8.84
N GLU A 427 -19.26 -18.71 7.60
CA GLU A 427 -17.99 -18.13 7.19
C GLU A 427 -17.99 -16.60 7.42
N VAL A 428 -16.94 -16.10 8.07
CA VAL A 428 -16.69 -14.67 8.20
C VAL A 428 -15.90 -14.21 6.98
N LEU A 429 -16.53 -13.37 6.14
CA LEU A 429 -15.91 -12.82 4.93
C LEU A 429 -15.08 -11.56 5.22
N SER A 430 -15.53 -10.77 6.19
CA SER A 430 -14.86 -9.54 6.63
C SER A 430 -15.28 -9.20 8.05
N GLU A 431 -14.31 -8.78 8.86
CA GLU A 431 -14.53 -8.24 10.20
C GLU A 431 -13.61 -7.03 10.39
N ASN A 432 -14.15 -5.93 10.91
CA ASN A 432 -13.44 -4.69 11.01
C ASN A 432 -13.96 -3.84 12.17
N ASP A 433 -13.13 -2.90 12.61
CA ASP A 433 -13.44 -1.98 13.70
C ASP A 433 -12.94 -0.56 13.41
N SER A 434 -13.59 0.43 14.00
CA SER A 434 -13.13 1.83 14.00
C SER A 434 -13.50 2.50 15.31
N TYR A 435 -12.86 3.64 15.61
CA TYR A 435 -13.01 4.33 16.88
C TYR A 435 -13.30 5.81 16.68
N PHE A 436 -14.05 6.39 17.62
CA PHE A 436 -14.23 7.83 17.74
C PHE A 436 -14.32 8.21 19.23
N ARG A 437 -14.05 9.48 19.52
CA ARG A 437 -14.17 10.07 20.86
C ARG A 437 -15.26 11.10 20.89
N VAL A 438 -15.95 11.21 22.03
CA VAL A 438 -16.95 12.24 22.30
C VAL A 438 -16.35 13.24 23.27
N GLU A 439 -16.24 14.49 22.86
CA GLU A 439 -15.81 15.59 23.71
C GLU A 439 -16.99 16.50 24.11
N PRO A 440 -16.85 17.26 25.22
CA PRO A 440 -17.88 18.19 25.69
C PRO A 440 -18.35 19.20 24.63
#